data_14d5a64d1b8165fd1690ee937e241641
#
_entry.id   14d5a64d1b8165fd1690ee937e241641
#
_cell.length_a   1.000
_cell.length_b   1.000
_cell.length_c   1.000
_cell.angle_alpha   90.00
_cell.angle_beta   90.00
_cell.angle_gamma   90.00
#
_symmetry.space_group_name_H-M   'P 1'
#
loop_
_entity.id
_entity.type
_entity.pdbx_description
1 polymer ?
#
loop_
_entity_poly.entity_id
_entity_poly.type
_entity_poly.pdbx_seq_one_letter_code
_entity_poly.pdbx_strand_id
1 'polypeptide(L)'
;LSYTGLFLTIQSNTIVSSIVYEFNISSIYPLLFLTIISLIVIFMGNKIIAKVSAILVPIMGIIYIFISFYVIIKNITILPNIITNIFKLSLNFRSISSSLFVIIIGIQRGMFASESGLGTSATSSASCKNDPSKQGLCEVFGVYFTVFIICTMTAILILLSDYSNVNFGNINGIELTMYAFKYHLGKFGSYLLTTITILFAYSTIISGYVFGEVNLKALFNKVNKKFLLIFKIITILLIIIGGVMNPSILWNLVDVMVAFLLIINIYSMLKLTK
;
A
#
# COMPACT_ATOMS: atom_id res chain seq x y z
N LEU A 1 -0.22 -9.56 -14.29
CA LEU A 1 0.95 -10.28 -13.76
C LEU A 1 1.75 -9.42 -12.79
N SER A 2 2.05 -8.16 -13.09
CA SER A 2 2.79 -7.25 -12.19
C SER A 2 2.09 -7.08 -10.84
N TYR A 3 0.77 -6.95 -10.84
CA TYR A 3 -0.04 -6.79 -9.64
C TYR A 3 0.02 -8.02 -8.73
N THR A 4 -0.17 -9.19 -9.30
CA THR A 4 -0.11 -10.46 -8.56
C THR A 4 1.33 -10.86 -8.22
N GLY A 5 2.32 -10.22 -8.84
CA GLY A 5 3.72 -10.46 -8.58
C GLY A 5 4.25 -9.55 -7.46
N LEU A 6 4.74 -8.39 -7.85
CA LEU A 6 5.54 -7.54 -6.97
C LEU A 6 4.73 -6.76 -5.93
N PHE A 7 3.48 -6.36 -6.23
CA PHE A 7 2.65 -5.67 -5.25
C PHE A 7 2.32 -6.56 -4.05
N LEU A 8 2.05 -7.85 -4.27
CA LEU A 8 1.79 -8.79 -3.18
C LEU A 8 3.03 -9.02 -2.32
N THR A 9 4.22 -9.05 -2.91
CA THR A 9 5.46 -9.26 -2.15
C THR A 9 5.75 -8.13 -1.19
N ILE A 10 5.49 -6.85 -1.57
CA ILE A 10 5.62 -5.71 -0.65
C ILE A 10 4.63 -5.81 0.50
N GLN A 11 3.37 -6.15 0.22
CA GLN A 11 2.36 -6.24 1.27
C GLN A 11 2.68 -7.37 2.26
N SER A 12 3.17 -8.51 1.76
CA SER A 12 3.64 -9.60 2.60
C SER A 12 4.81 -9.17 3.48
N ASN A 13 5.79 -8.47 2.90
CA ASN A 13 6.92 -7.91 3.65
C ASN A 13 6.47 -6.95 4.75
N THR A 14 5.54 -6.04 4.43
CA THR A 14 4.99 -5.06 5.37
C THR A 14 4.32 -5.76 6.56
N ILE A 15 3.52 -6.81 6.33
CA ILE A 15 2.89 -7.58 7.42
C ILE A 15 3.94 -8.24 8.30
N VAL A 16 4.88 -8.95 7.69
CA VAL A 16 5.92 -9.67 8.42
C VAL A 16 6.78 -8.70 9.22
N SER A 17 7.25 -7.60 8.62
CA SER A 17 8.07 -6.59 9.30
C SER A 17 7.31 -5.92 10.45
N SER A 18 6.02 -5.58 10.28
CA SER A 18 5.24 -4.95 11.35
C SER A 18 5.08 -5.87 12.57
N ILE A 19 4.84 -7.17 12.36
CA ILE A 19 4.69 -8.13 13.44
C ILE A 19 6.03 -8.40 14.12
N VAL A 20 7.10 -8.55 13.34
CA VAL A 20 8.47 -8.75 13.87
C VAL A 20 8.90 -7.57 14.72
N TYR A 21 8.68 -6.34 14.23
CA TYR A 21 9.03 -5.12 14.95
C TYR A 21 8.26 -4.99 16.27
N GLU A 22 6.96 -5.30 16.29
CA GLU A 22 6.13 -5.14 17.48
C GLU A 22 6.36 -6.20 18.53
N PHE A 23 6.45 -7.48 18.11
CA PHE A 23 6.49 -8.61 19.03
C PHE A 23 7.90 -9.19 19.24
N ASN A 24 8.90 -8.68 18.50
CA ASN A 24 10.29 -9.13 18.54
C ASN A 24 10.42 -10.66 18.38
N ILE A 25 9.66 -11.22 17.44
CA ILE A 25 9.65 -12.66 17.12
C ILE A 25 10.33 -12.93 15.79
N SER A 26 10.74 -14.17 15.55
CA SER A 26 11.29 -14.57 14.26
C SER A 26 10.29 -14.38 13.12
N SER A 27 10.75 -13.87 11.97
CA SER A 27 9.96 -13.65 10.76
C SER A 27 9.24 -14.89 10.23
N ILE A 28 9.71 -16.07 10.60
CA ILE A 28 9.12 -17.36 10.19
C ILE A 28 7.68 -17.51 10.70
N TYR A 29 7.39 -17.11 11.94
CA TYR A 29 6.05 -17.27 12.53
C TYR A 29 4.97 -16.43 11.82
N PRO A 30 5.13 -15.10 11.66
CA PRO A 30 4.15 -14.30 10.93
C PRO A 30 4.05 -14.70 9.45
N LEU A 31 5.15 -15.14 8.84
CA LEU A 31 5.14 -15.62 7.47
C LEU A 31 4.32 -16.90 7.30
N LEU A 32 4.50 -17.88 8.16
CA LEU A 32 3.70 -19.12 8.16
C LEU A 32 2.22 -18.82 8.37
N PHE A 33 1.90 -17.98 9.35
CA PHE A 33 0.52 -17.57 9.62
C PHE A 33 -0.13 -16.90 8.39
N LEU A 34 0.57 -15.93 7.78
CA LEU A 34 0.12 -15.23 6.59
C LEU A 34 -0.08 -16.19 5.41
N THR A 35 0.85 -17.11 5.20
CA THR A 35 0.80 -18.11 4.13
C THR A 35 -0.41 -19.04 4.30
N ILE A 36 -0.65 -19.56 5.50
CA ILE A 36 -1.77 -20.46 5.78
C ILE A 36 -3.11 -19.74 5.55
N ILE A 37 -3.28 -18.53 6.09
CA ILE A 37 -4.52 -17.75 5.88
C ILE A 37 -4.73 -17.43 4.40
N SER A 38 -3.68 -17.01 3.70
CA SER A 38 -3.76 -16.69 2.28
C SER A 38 -4.12 -17.92 1.45
N LEU A 39 -3.60 -19.08 1.80
CA LEU A 39 -3.92 -20.35 1.17
C LEU A 39 -5.41 -20.65 1.34
N ILE A 40 -5.93 -20.58 2.56
CA ILE A 40 -7.35 -20.83 2.83
C ILE A 40 -8.24 -19.86 2.01
N VAL A 41 -7.96 -18.54 2.09
CA VAL A 41 -8.82 -17.52 1.47
C VAL A 41 -8.78 -17.58 -0.07
N ILE A 42 -7.61 -17.78 -0.67
CA ILE A 42 -7.45 -17.89 -2.13
C ILE A 42 -8.20 -19.13 -2.67
N PHE A 43 -8.33 -20.19 -1.87
CA PHE A 43 -9.07 -21.38 -2.27
C PHE A 43 -10.59 -21.29 -1.99
N MET A 44 -11.05 -20.38 -1.09
CA MET A 44 -12.48 -20.16 -0.80
C MET A 44 -13.25 -19.44 -1.93
N GLY A 45 -12.56 -18.67 -2.76
CA GLY A 45 -13.16 -18.03 -3.96
C GLY A 45 -13.47 -16.54 -3.82
N ASN A 46 -13.55 -15.86 -4.97
CA ASN A 46 -13.53 -14.41 -5.12
C ASN A 46 -14.73 -13.66 -4.49
N LYS A 47 -15.91 -14.30 -4.40
CA LYS A 47 -17.10 -13.64 -3.82
C LYS A 47 -16.97 -13.36 -2.33
N ILE A 48 -16.34 -14.26 -1.59
CA ILE A 48 -16.09 -14.10 -0.16
C ILE A 48 -15.05 -13.02 0.06
N ILE A 49 -14.00 -13.01 -0.74
CA ILE A 49 -12.93 -12.01 -0.73
C ILE A 49 -13.51 -10.61 -0.89
N ALA A 50 -14.30 -10.37 -1.92
CA ALA A 50 -14.90 -9.07 -2.20
C ALA A 50 -15.78 -8.58 -1.03
N LYS A 51 -16.59 -9.46 -0.45
CA LYS A 51 -17.48 -9.11 0.68
C LYS A 51 -16.69 -8.74 1.94
N VAL A 52 -15.66 -9.50 2.26
CA VAL A 52 -14.80 -9.25 3.43
C VAL A 52 -14.04 -7.93 3.27
N SER A 53 -13.42 -7.69 2.13
CA SER A 53 -12.69 -6.45 1.86
C SER A 53 -13.61 -5.22 1.89
N ALA A 54 -14.82 -5.30 1.35
CA ALA A 54 -15.78 -4.21 1.32
C ALA A 54 -16.21 -3.73 2.72
N ILE A 55 -16.16 -4.60 3.72
CA ILE A 55 -16.48 -4.26 5.12
C ILE A 55 -15.24 -3.82 5.89
N LEU A 56 -14.13 -4.55 5.75
CA LEU A 56 -12.93 -4.29 6.53
C LEU A 56 -12.25 -2.96 6.17
N VAL A 57 -12.12 -2.66 4.88
CA VAL A 57 -11.36 -1.49 4.43
C VAL A 57 -11.95 -0.16 4.95
N PRO A 58 -13.26 0.12 4.85
CA PRO A 58 -13.83 1.35 5.41
C PRO A 58 -13.68 1.46 6.93
N ILE A 59 -13.87 0.35 7.66
CA ILE A 59 -13.73 0.35 9.12
C ILE A 59 -12.31 0.73 9.53
N MET A 60 -11.32 0.10 8.92
CA MET A 60 -9.90 0.38 9.20
C MET A 60 -9.53 1.81 8.83
N GLY A 61 -9.99 2.30 7.67
CA GLY A 61 -9.76 3.66 7.21
C GLY A 61 -10.32 4.69 8.19
N ILE A 62 -11.54 4.49 8.65
CA ILE A 62 -12.20 5.35 9.65
C ILE A 62 -11.40 5.37 10.96
N ILE A 63 -11.03 4.20 11.49
CA ILE A 63 -10.25 4.11 12.73
C ILE A 63 -8.91 4.84 12.57
N TYR A 64 -8.20 4.61 11.47
CA TYR A 64 -6.92 5.26 11.18
C TYR A 64 -7.06 6.79 11.15
N ILE A 65 -8.07 7.31 10.44
CA ILE A 65 -8.31 8.75 10.31
C ILE A 65 -8.63 9.37 11.67
N PHE A 66 -9.52 8.76 12.45
CA PHE A 66 -9.89 9.30 13.77
C PHE A 66 -8.68 9.37 14.71
N ILE A 67 -7.85 8.34 14.74
CA ILE A 67 -6.66 8.32 15.61
C ILE A 67 -5.62 9.33 15.12
N SER A 68 -5.38 9.39 13.83
CA SER A 68 -4.45 10.35 13.25
C SER A 68 -4.89 11.79 13.53
N PHE A 69 -6.17 12.06 13.36
CA PHE A 69 -6.78 13.36 13.65
C PHE A 69 -6.68 13.74 15.13
N TYR A 70 -6.93 12.79 16.03
CA TYR A 70 -6.74 12.99 17.46
C TYR A 70 -5.31 13.40 17.81
N VAL A 71 -4.31 12.71 17.27
CA VAL A 71 -2.90 13.03 17.52
C VAL A 71 -2.53 14.41 16.95
N ILE A 72 -3.01 14.75 15.76
CA ILE A 72 -2.77 16.05 15.13
C ILE A 72 -3.37 17.17 15.96
N ILE A 73 -4.60 17.04 16.43
CA ILE A 73 -5.24 18.04 17.30
C ILE A 73 -4.47 18.22 18.61
N LYS A 74 -4.07 17.12 19.23
CA LYS A 74 -3.28 17.16 20.48
C LYS A 74 -1.97 17.93 20.32
N ASN A 75 -1.39 17.95 19.14
CA ASN A 75 -0.10 18.60 18.83
C ASN A 75 -0.27 19.81 17.90
N ILE A 76 -1.44 20.45 17.89
CA ILE A 76 -1.77 21.52 16.93
C ILE A 76 -0.85 22.74 17.05
N THR A 77 -0.28 22.99 18.23
CA THR A 77 0.65 24.10 18.47
C THR A 77 1.99 23.92 17.77
N ILE A 78 2.42 22.68 17.53
CA ILE A 78 3.70 22.35 16.87
C ILE A 78 3.53 22.31 15.35
N LEU A 79 2.31 22.03 14.87
CA LEU A 79 1.99 21.82 13.46
C LEU A 79 2.43 22.98 12.53
N PRO A 80 2.22 24.27 12.86
CA PRO A 80 2.67 25.39 12.02
C PRO A 80 4.18 25.40 11.81
N ASN A 81 4.95 25.06 12.85
CA ASN A 81 6.41 25.01 12.78
C ASN A 81 6.88 23.89 11.84
N ILE A 82 6.22 22.72 11.88
CA ILE A 82 6.53 21.61 10.98
C ILE A 82 6.25 22.01 9.53
N ILE A 83 5.09 22.57 9.25
CA ILE A 83 4.72 23.00 7.90
C ILE A 83 5.72 24.07 7.40
N THR A 84 6.05 25.05 8.22
CA THR A 84 7.03 26.08 7.86
C THR A 84 8.41 25.48 7.58
N ASN A 85 8.85 24.50 8.36
CA ASN A 85 10.13 23.82 8.14
C ASN A 85 10.14 22.99 6.85
N ILE A 86 9.06 22.32 6.49
CA ILE A 86 8.93 21.60 5.22
C ILE A 86 9.17 22.59 4.06
N PHE A 87 8.46 23.72 4.05
CA PHE A 87 8.62 24.73 3.00
C PHE A 87 10.01 25.36 2.98
N LYS A 88 10.58 25.71 4.13
CA LYS A 88 11.94 26.28 4.22
C LYS A 88 13.00 25.31 3.68
N LEU A 89 12.89 24.02 4.00
CA LEU A 89 13.85 23.02 3.54
C LEU A 89 13.69 22.72 2.05
N SER A 90 12.45 22.68 1.54
CA SER A 90 12.19 22.41 0.12
C SER A 90 12.60 23.55 -0.81
N LEU A 91 12.57 24.80 -0.32
CA LEU A 91 12.94 25.99 -1.08
C LEU A 91 14.42 26.40 -0.92
N ASN A 92 15.21 25.61 -0.20
CA ASN A 92 16.62 25.93 0.00
C ASN A 92 17.44 25.57 -1.24
N PHE A 93 17.80 26.57 -2.05
CA PHE A 93 18.53 26.44 -3.31
C PHE A 93 19.92 25.77 -3.20
N ARG A 94 20.51 25.67 -2.03
CA ARG A 94 21.80 24.98 -1.82
C ARG A 94 21.71 23.45 -2.01
N SER A 95 20.51 22.91 -2.06
CA SER A 95 20.26 21.45 -2.20
C SER A 95 19.36 21.10 -3.38
N ILE A 96 19.42 21.85 -4.50
CA ILE A 96 18.54 21.63 -5.68
C ILE A 96 18.59 20.18 -6.17
N SER A 97 19.77 19.59 -6.26
CA SER A 97 19.90 18.19 -6.67
C SER A 97 19.24 17.21 -5.68
N SER A 98 19.40 17.45 -4.37
CA SER A 98 18.74 16.66 -3.33
C SER A 98 17.23 16.86 -3.34
N SER A 99 16.75 18.09 -3.60
CA SER A 99 15.33 18.39 -3.68
C SER A 99 14.64 17.70 -4.87
N LEU A 100 15.29 17.68 -6.03
CA LEU A 100 14.78 16.95 -7.20
C LEU A 100 14.68 15.44 -6.94
N PHE A 101 15.68 14.86 -6.29
CA PHE A 101 15.66 13.44 -5.92
C PHE A 101 14.50 13.12 -4.95
N VAL A 102 14.26 13.96 -3.95
CA VAL A 102 13.14 13.81 -3.01
C VAL A 102 11.79 13.93 -3.72
N ILE A 103 11.66 14.87 -4.67
CA ILE A 103 10.44 15.04 -5.48
C ILE A 103 10.17 13.77 -6.30
N ILE A 104 11.19 13.21 -6.96
CA ILE A 104 11.06 11.99 -7.75
C ILE A 104 10.59 10.83 -6.87
N ILE A 105 11.24 10.61 -5.71
CA ILE A 105 10.81 9.58 -4.76
C ILE A 105 9.38 9.81 -4.28
N GLY A 106 9.02 11.07 -3.97
CA GLY A 106 7.67 11.44 -3.55
C GLY A 106 6.62 11.10 -4.60
N ILE A 107 6.90 11.40 -5.87
CA ILE A 107 6.03 11.04 -7.01
C ILE A 107 5.91 9.51 -7.13
N GLN A 108 7.01 8.77 -7.09
CA GLN A 108 7.00 7.31 -7.17
C GLN A 108 6.14 6.69 -6.06
N ARG A 109 6.33 7.13 -4.81
CA ARG A 109 5.56 6.63 -3.65
C ARG A 109 4.09 7.06 -3.72
N GLY A 110 3.81 8.29 -4.15
CA GLY A 110 2.45 8.79 -4.36
C GLY A 110 1.70 8.02 -5.43
N MET A 111 2.34 7.71 -6.54
CA MET A 111 1.78 6.88 -7.62
C MET A 111 1.52 5.45 -7.16
N PHE A 112 2.45 4.86 -6.41
CA PHE A 112 2.25 3.54 -5.81
C PHE A 112 1.07 3.53 -4.85
N ALA A 113 0.98 4.52 -3.95
CA ALA A 113 -0.07 4.60 -2.93
C ALA A 113 -1.47 4.84 -3.49
N SER A 114 -1.59 5.66 -4.54
CA SER A 114 -2.85 6.01 -5.17
C SER A 114 -3.23 5.09 -6.33
N GLU A 115 -2.29 4.27 -6.80
CA GLU A 115 -2.42 3.44 -8.01
C GLU A 115 -2.84 4.22 -9.27
N SER A 116 -2.67 5.55 -9.24
CA SER A 116 -3.08 6.45 -10.31
C SER A 116 -2.29 6.17 -11.59
N GLY A 117 -3.01 5.97 -12.67
CA GLY A 117 -2.41 5.69 -13.99
C GLY A 117 -1.88 4.27 -14.19
N LEU A 118 -2.07 3.34 -13.23
CA LEU A 118 -1.59 1.96 -13.34
C LEU A 118 -2.58 1.00 -14.05
N GLY A 119 -3.80 1.48 -14.34
CA GLY A 119 -4.85 0.69 -14.99
C GLY A 119 -5.65 -0.22 -14.05
N THR A 120 -5.41 -0.15 -12.74
CA THR A 120 -6.14 -0.92 -11.73
C THR A 120 -7.57 -0.47 -11.58
N SER A 121 -7.81 0.85 -11.60
CA SER A 121 -9.15 1.43 -11.58
C SER A 121 -10.00 0.92 -12.74
N ALA A 122 -9.43 0.78 -13.94
CA ALA A 122 -10.13 0.21 -15.09
C ALA A 122 -10.51 -1.27 -14.85
N THR A 123 -9.61 -2.05 -14.23
CA THR A 123 -9.86 -3.46 -13.91
C THR A 123 -10.92 -3.62 -12.81
N SER A 124 -10.86 -2.80 -11.75
CA SER A 124 -11.83 -2.84 -10.65
C SER A 124 -13.22 -2.40 -11.12
N SER A 125 -13.28 -1.37 -11.95
CA SER A 125 -14.52 -0.80 -12.47
C SER A 125 -15.18 -1.63 -13.55
N ALA A 126 -14.44 -2.52 -14.22
CA ALA A 126 -14.96 -3.35 -15.33
C ALA A 126 -16.17 -4.23 -14.94
N SER A 127 -16.30 -4.58 -13.65
CA SER A 127 -17.42 -5.37 -13.12
C SER A 127 -18.56 -4.50 -12.53
N CYS A 128 -18.39 -3.18 -12.47
CA CYS A 128 -19.39 -2.27 -11.93
C CYS A 128 -20.53 -2.06 -12.94
N LYS A 129 -21.76 -1.99 -12.40
CA LYS A 129 -22.97 -1.72 -13.21
C LYS A 129 -23.29 -0.22 -13.32
N ASN A 130 -22.46 0.63 -12.75
CA ASN A 130 -22.65 2.07 -12.74
C ASN A 130 -22.31 2.70 -14.10
N ASP A 131 -22.79 3.91 -14.34
CA ASP A 131 -22.36 4.75 -15.43
C ASP A 131 -20.83 4.95 -15.38
N PRO A 132 -20.09 4.69 -16.49
CA PRO A 132 -18.63 4.83 -16.53
C PRO A 132 -18.13 6.20 -16.05
N SER A 133 -18.83 7.30 -16.38
CA SER A 133 -18.46 8.65 -15.96
C SER A 133 -18.55 8.82 -14.44
N LYS A 134 -19.62 8.33 -13.83
CA LYS A 134 -19.79 8.37 -12.36
C LYS A 134 -18.76 7.51 -11.65
N GLN A 135 -18.48 6.33 -12.19
CA GLN A 135 -17.46 5.44 -11.63
C GLN A 135 -16.07 6.09 -11.72
N GLY A 136 -15.72 6.71 -12.86
CA GLY A 136 -14.47 7.45 -13.01
C GLY A 136 -14.32 8.57 -11.99
N LEU A 137 -15.38 9.34 -11.71
CA LEU A 137 -15.35 10.38 -10.67
C LEU A 137 -15.14 9.80 -9.26
N CYS A 138 -15.74 8.65 -8.94
CA CYS A 138 -15.50 7.97 -7.68
C CYS A 138 -14.02 7.54 -7.51
N GLU A 139 -13.42 7.00 -8.58
CA GLU A 139 -12.00 6.60 -8.57
C GLU A 139 -11.08 7.82 -8.38
N VAL A 140 -11.34 8.92 -9.10
CA VAL A 140 -10.59 10.18 -8.94
C VAL A 140 -10.71 10.71 -7.51
N PHE A 141 -11.92 10.71 -6.94
CA PHE A 141 -12.13 11.11 -5.54
C PHE A 141 -11.33 10.22 -4.59
N GLY A 142 -11.30 8.90 -4.81
CA GLY A 142 -10.51 7.96 -4.02
C GLY A 142 -9.01 8.28 -4.04
N VAL A 143 -8.46 8.65 -5.20
CA VAL A 143 -7.05 9.07 -5.35
C VAL A 143 -6.76 10.32 -4.53
N TYR A 144 -7.59 11.37 -4.67
CA TYR A 144 -7.43 12.61 -3.90
C TYR A 144 -7.54 12.35 -2.39
N PHE A 145 -8.52 11.56 -1.98
CA PHE A 145 -8.72 11.20 -0.58
C PHE A 145 -7.48 10.47 0.00
N THR A 146 -6.95 9.51 -0.72
CA THR A 146 -5.76 8.75 -0.29
C THR A 146 -4.55 9.66 -0.16
N VAL A 147 -4.25 10.47 -1.17
CA VAL A 147 -3.02 11.29 -1.20
C VAL A 147 -3.12 12.47 -0.23
N PHE A 148 -4.19 13.27 -0.31
CA PHE A 148 -4.31 14.49 0.49
C PHE A 148 -4.72 14.25 1.95
N ILE A 149 -5.43 13.17 2.25
CA ILE A 149 -5.85 12.89 3.62
C ILE A 149 -4.94 11.82 4.24
N ILE A 150 -4.95 10.60 3.75
CA ILE A 150 -4.27 9.48 4.42
C ILE A 150 -2.74 9.66 4.42
N CYS A 151 -2.14 9.91 3.25
CA CYS A 151 -0.68 10.07 3.17
C CYS A 151 -0.21 11.32 3.92
N THR A 152 -0.94 12.43 3.84
CA THR A 152 -0.58 13.66 4.55
C THR A 152 -0.69 13.47 6.07
N MET A 153 -1.75 12.83 6.57
CA MET A 153 -1.87 12.50 8.00
C MET A 153 -0.71 11.64 8.47
N THR A 154 -0.34 10.61 7.72
CA THR A 154 0.80 9.74 8.05
C THR A 154 2.11 10.53 8.13
N ALA A 155 2.36 11.40 7.14
CA ALA A 155 3.55 12.25 7.12
C ALA A 155 3.59 13.20 8.34
N ILE A 156 2.47 13.83 8.66
CA ILE A 156 2.37 14.73 9.82
C ILE A 156 2.61 13.95 11.12
N LEU A 157 2.04 12.75 11.29
CA LEU A 157 2.27 11.91 12.48
C LEU A 157 3.74 11.59 12.68
N ILE A 158 4.45 11.24 11.61
CA ILE A 158 5.88 10.95 11.65
C ILE A 158 6.65 12.22 12.02
N LEU A 159 6.36 13.36 11.40
CA LEU A 159 7.04 14.62 11.64
C LEU A 159 6.75 15.23 13.02
N LEU A 160 5.61 14.90 13.62
CA LEU A 160 5.27 15.27 15.01
C LEU A 160 5.98 14.39 16.05
N SER A 161 6.48 13.23 15.67
CA SER A 161 7.27 12.36 16.55
C SER A 161 8.71 12.86 16.65
N ASP A 162 9.43 12.44 17.69
CA ASP A 162 10.86 12.74 17.85
C ASP A 162 11.72 11.84 16.94
N TYR A 163 11.47 11.92 15.63
CA TYR A 163 12.14 11.10 14.64
C TYR A 163 13.64 11.44 14.48
N SER A 164 14.08 12.64 14.90
CA SER A 164 15.47 13.06 14.82
C SER A 164 16.43 12.20 15.66
N ASN A 165 15.91 11.61 16.74
CA ASN A 165 16.64 10.71 17.62
C ASN A 165 16.61 9.24 17.17
N VAL A 166 15.92 8.95 16.05
CA VAL A 166 15.83 7.61 15.48
C VAL A 166 17.03 7.34 14.59
N ASN A 167 17.72 6.23 14.81
CA ASN A 167 18.80 5.80 13.94
C ASN A 167 18.22 5.21 12.63
N PHE A 168 18.08 6.07 11.61
CA PHE A 168 17.47 5.72 10.32
C PHE A 168 18.17 4.59 9.56
N GLY A 169 19.42 4.23 9.94
CA GLY A 169 20.12 3.10 9.34
C GLY A 169 19.44 1.74 9.57
N ASN A 170 18.59 1.64 10.59
CA ASN A 170 17.99 0.37 11.01
C ASN A 170 16.44 0.36 10.94
N ILE A 171 15.79 1.48 10.62
CA ILE A 171 14.32 1.59 10.60
C ILE A 171 13.85 1.93 9.19
N ASN A 172 13.00 1.10 8.62
CA ASN A 172 12.53 1.23 7.25
C ASN A 172 11.00 1.20 7.16
N GLY A 173 10.45 2.02 6.25
CA GLY A 173 9.06 1.92 5.81
C GLY A 173 8.05 1.97 6.95
N ILE A 174 7.35 0.87 7.18
CA ILE A 174 6.27 0.76 8.19
C ILE A 174 6.77 0.96 9.63
N GLU A 175 8.00 0.59 9.93
CA GLU A 175 8.57 0.68 11.28
C GLU A 175 8.65 2.13 11.77
N LEU A 176 8.89 3.08 10.86
CA LEU A 176 8.89 4.51 11.17
C LEU A 176 7.49 5.00 11.57
N THR A 177 6.46 4.53 10.88
CA THR A 177 5.08 4.86 11.25
C THR A 177 4.69 4.22 12.59
N MET A 178 5.13 2.99 12.84
CA MET A 178 4.93 2.30 14.12
C MET A 178 5.63 3.03 15.27
N TYR A 179 6.85 3.52 15.04
CA TYR A 179 7.55 4.37 16.00
C TYR A 179 6.74 5.63 16.33
N ALA A 180 6.22 6.33 15.31
CA ALA A 180 5.40 7.53 15.51
C ALA A 180 4.13 7.25 16.32
N PHE A 181 3.41 6.17 16.02
CA PHE A 181 2.23 5.76 16.80
C PHE A 181 2.59 5.39 18.24
N LYS A 182 3.69 4.68 18.44
CA LYS A 182 4.21 4.34 19.77
C LYS A 182 4.60 5.59 20.56
N TYR A 183 5.21 6.58 19.91
CA TYR A 183 5.57 7.86 20.53
C TYR A 183 4.33 8.62 21.02
N HIS A 184 3.27 8.72 20.19
CA HIS A 184 2.09 9.52 20.50
C HIS A 184 1.08 8.84 21.42
N LEU A 185 0.93 7.52 21.33
CA LEU A 185 -0.14 6.74 21.96
C LEU A 185 0.38 5.60 22.85
N GLY A 186 1.70 5.50 23.00
CA GLY A 186 2.34 4.42 23.75
C GLY A 186 2.17 3.04 23.10
N LYS A 187 2.28 1.98 23.87
CA LYS A 187 2.17 0.59 23.39
C LYS A 187 0.83 0.30 22.72
N PHE A 188 -0.26 0.89 23.22
CA PHE A 188 -1.58 0.72 22.60
C PHE A 188 -1.62 1.20 21.15
N GLY A 189 -1.00 2.36 20.87
CA GLY A 189 -0.91 2.90 19.51
C GLY A 189 -0.15 1.99 18.56
N SER A 190 0.94 1.40 19.02
CA SER A 190 1.74 0.46 18.24
C SER A 190 0.96 -0.82 17.90
N TYR A 191 0.32 -1.45 18.88
CA TYR A 191 -0.54 -2.63 18.64
C TYR A 191 -1.70 -2.35 17.70
N LEU A 192 -2.33 -1.19 17.85
CA LEU A 192 -3.44 -0.78 17.02
C LEU A 192 -2.99 -0.57 15.56
N LEU A 193 -1.87 0.13 15.36
CA LEU A 193 -1.33 0.32 14.02
C LEU A 193 -0.90 -1.01 13.38
N THR A 194 -0.26 -1.91 14.14
CA THR A 194 0.09 -3.25 13.65
C THR A 194 -1.15 -3.98 13.16
N THR A 195 -2.24 -3.97 13.93
CA THR A 195 -3.50 -4.60 13.54
C THR A 195 -4.08 -3.97 12.27
N ILE A 196 -4.13 -2.65 12.20
CA ILE A 196 -4.61 -1.91 11.02
C ILE A 196 -3.75 -2.25 9.80
N THR A 197 -2.43 -2.25 9.94
CA THR A 197 -1.49 -2.56 8.85
C THR A 197 -1.68 -3.98 8.34
N ILE A 198 -1.82 -4.96 9.22
CA ILE A 198 -2.09 -6.35 8.82
C ILE A 198 -3.37 -6.43 8.00
N LEU A 199 -4.44 -5.80 8.46
CA LEU A 199 -5.73 -5.85 7.78
C LEU A 199 -5.69 -5.14 6.42
N PHE A 200 -5.08 -3.94 6.32
CA PHE A 200 -4.91 -3.23 5.04
C PHE A 200 -4.04 -4.00 4.05
N ALA A 201 -2.85 -4.41 4.48
CA ALA A 201 -1.94 -5.13 3.61
C ALA A 201 -2.51 -6.49 3.18
N TYR A 202 -3.21 -7.18 4.09
CA TYR A 202 -3.86 -8.44 3.75
C TYR A 202 -5.02 -8.27 2.77
N SER A 203 -5.86 -7.22 2.93
CA SER A 203 -6.91 -6.91 1.96
C SER A 203 -6.35 -6.63 0.57
N THR A 204 -5.18 -5.97 0.50
CA THR A 204 -4.48 -5.72 -0.77
C THR A 204 -3.93 -7.01 -1.39
N ILE A 205 -3.40 -7.94 -0.58
CA ILE A 205 -2.94 -9.25 -1.06
C ILE A 205 -4.08 -10.00 -1.76
N ILE A 206 -5.22 -10.13 -1.08
CA ILE A 206 -6.35 -10.88 -1.62
C ILE A 206 -6.99 -10.19 -2.82
N SER A 207 -7.08 -8.86 -2.83
CA SER A 207 -7.58 -8.09 -3.98
C SER A 207 -6.63 -8.19 -5.19
N GLY A 208 -5.32 -8.11 -4.97
CA GLY A 208 -4.31 -8.28 -6.01
C GLY A 208 -4.35 -9.67 -6.65
N TYR A 209 -4.62 -10.72 -5.88
CA TYR A 209 -4.89 -12.05 -6.43
C TYR A 209 -6.13 -12.03 -7.33
N VAL A 210 -7.24 -11.43 -6.90
CA VAL A 210 -8.49 -11.35 -7.70
C VAL A 210 -8.25 -10.60 -9.00
N PHE A 211 -7.56 -9.45 -8.97
CA PHE A 211 -7.21 -8.70 -10.18
C PHE A 211 -6.37 -9.53 -11.15
N GLY A 212 -5.40 -10.28 -10.64
CA GLY A 212 -4.61 -11.19 -11.46
C GLY A 212 -5.47 -12.30 -12.11
N GLU A 213 -6.37 -12.91 -11.35
CA GLU A 213 -7.27 -13.95 -11.86
C GLU A 213 -8.24 -13.42 -12.93
N VAL A 214 -8.82 -12.22 -12.71
CA VAL A 214 -9.72 -11.56 -13.68
C VAL A 214 -8.98 -11.25 -14.98
N ASN A 215 -7.79 -10.66 -14.88
CA ASN A 215 -6.97 -10.34 -16.06
C ASN A 215 -6.52 -11.60 -16.82
N LEU A 216 -6.17 -12.68 -16.13
CA LEU A 216 -5.85 -13.94 -16.78
C LEU A 216 -7.05 -14.51 -17.56
N LYS A 217 -8.25 -14.45 -16.98
CA LYS A 217 -9.48 -14.89 -17.63
C LYS A 217 -9.85 -14.01 -18.84
N ALA A 218 -9.51 -12.72 -18.80
CA ALA A 218 -9.72 -11.80 -19.91
C ALA A 218 -8.75 -12.05 -21.08
N LEU A 219 -7.49 -12.39 -20.76
CA LEU A 219 -6.47 -12.68 -21.78
C LEU A 219 -6.66 -14.02 -22.47
N PHE A 220 -7.15 -15.03 -21.77
CA PHE A 220 -7.33 -16.39 -22.28
C PHE A 220 -8.81 -16.77 -22.27
N ASN A 221 -9.42 -16.88 -23.45
CA ASN A 221 -10.84 -17.23 -23.64
C ASN A 221 -11.29 -18.50 -22.91
N LYS A 222 -10.39 -19.45 -22.65
CA LYS A 222 -10.62 -20.66 -21.85
C LYS A 222 -9.47 -20.92 -20.92
N VAL A 223 -9.59 -20.47 -19.68
CA VAL A 223 -8.61 -20.79 -18.63
C VAL A 223 -8.93 -22.17 -18.06
N ASN A 224 -8.01 -23.12 -18.27
CA ASN A 224 -8.12 -24.46 -17.71
C ASN A 224 -7.98 -24.44 -16.18
N LYS A 225 -8.71 -25.32 -15.46
CA LYS A 225 -8.59 -25.47 -13.99
C LYS A 225 -7.15 -25.70 -13.52
N LYS A 226 -6.35 -26.43 -14.30
CA LYS A 226 -4.91 -26.64 -14.01
C LYS A 226 -4.12 -25.34 -14.05
N PHE A 227 -4.38 -24.46 -15.02
CA PHE A 227 -3.70 -23.17 -15.14
C PHE A 227 -4.04 -22.23 -13.98
N LEU A 228 -5.32 -22.21 -13.57
CA LEU A 228 -5.74 -21.48 -12.36
C LEU A 228 -5.08 -22.01 -11.09
N LEU A 229 -4.90 -23.31 -10.97
CA LEU A 229 -4.19 -23.92 -9.83
C LEU A 229 -2.73 -23.49 -9.79
N ILE A 230 -2.04 -23.52 -10.95
CA ILE A 230 -0.65 -23.06 -11.04
C ILE A 230 -0.55 -21.58 -10.65
N PHE A 231 -1.48 -20.75 -11.11
CA PHE A 231 -1.52 -19.33 -10.75
C PHE A 231 -1.69 -19.11 -9.23
N LYS A 232 -2.57 -19.87 -8.57
CA LYS A 232 -2.73 -19.86 -7.11
C LYS A 232 -1.43 -20.23 -6.38
N ILE A 233 -0.77 -21.29 -6.84
CA ILE A 233 0.51 -21.76 -6.26
C ILE A 233 1.59 -20.67 -6.41
N ILE A 234 1.72 -20.08 -7.61
CA ILE A 234 2.67 -18.99 -7.85
C ILE A 234 2.37 -17.81 -6.92
N THR A 235 1.11 -17.45 -6.74
CA THR A 235 0.72 -16.35 -5.83
C THR A 235 1.17 -16.64 -4.39
N ILE A 236 0.98 -17.85 -3.89
CA ILE A 236 1.43 -18.24 -2.54
C ILE A 236 2.96 -18.20 -2.43
N LEU A 237 3.68 -18.69 -3.44
CA LEU A 237 5.15 -18.62 -3.48
C LEU A 237 5.65 -17.16 -3.45
N LEU A 238 4.98 -16.25 -4.16
CA LEU A 238 5.32 -14.83 -4.14
C LEU A 238 5.07 -14.18 -2.77
N ILE A 239 4.01 -14.57 -2.05
CA ILE A 239 3.77 -14.14 -0.67
C ILE A 239 4.92 -14.60 0.24
N ILE A 240 5.38 -15.83 0.12
CA ILE A 240 6.49 -16.37 0.91
C ILE A 240 7.79 -15.62 0.59
N ILE A 241 8.12 -15.47 -0.68
CA ILE A 241 9.32 -14.75 -1.14
C ILE A 241 9.29 -13.31 -0.62
N GLY A 242 8.17 -12.61 -0.76
CA GLY A 242 8.00 -11.24 -0.30
C GLY A 242 8.26 -11.07 1.19
N GLY A 243 7.76 -11.98 2.01
CA GLY A 243 7.95 -11.92 3.46
C GLY A 243 9.40 -12.11 3.95
N VAL A 244 10.26 -12.68 3.10
CA VAL A 244 11.69 -12.93 3.42
C VAL A 244 12.63 -11.92 2.76
N MET A 245 12.24 -11.34 1.62
CA MET A 245 13.11 -10.46 0.85
C MET A 245 13.42 -9.15 1.56
N ASN A 246 14.59 -8.59 1.25
CA ASN A 246 14.98 -7.26 1.73
C ASN A 246 14.04 -6.19 1.13
N PRO A 247 13.47 -5.29 1.97
CA PRO A 247 12.56 -4.24 1.53
C PRO A 247 13.12 -3.35 0.42
N SER A 248 14.41 -3.01 0.45
CA SER A 248 15.04 -2.14 -0.55
C SER A 248 15.00 -2.76 -1.94
N ILE A 249 15.26 -4.06 -2.05
CA ILE A 249 15.20 -4.79 -3.32
C ILE A 249 13.77 -4.83 -3.84
N LEU A 250 12.80 -5.09 -2.96
CA LEU A 250 11.38 -5.12 -3.33
C LEU A 250 10.92 -3.77 -3.87
N TRP A 251 11.28 -2.67 -3.22
CA TRP A 251 10.90 -1.34 -3.68
C TRP A 251 11.50 -0.99 -5.04
N ASN A 252 12.78 -1.32 -5.27
CA ASN A 252 13.43 -1.08 -6.57
C ASN A 252 12.75 -1.87 -7.70
N LEU A 253 12.39 -3.13 -7.44
CA LEU A 253 11.67 -3.95 -8.43
C LEU A 253 10.27 -3.40 -8.72
N VAL A 254 9.57 -2.93 -7.70
CA VAL A 254 8.24 -2.34 -7.86
C VAL A 254 8.30 -1.03 -8.63
N ASP A 255 9.27 -0.16 -8.38
CA ASP A 255 9.42 1.10 -9.11
C ASP A 255 9.59 0.87 -10.62
N VAL A 256 10.40 -0.12 -11.01
CA VAL A 256 10.55 -0.51 -12.41
C VAL A 256 9.21 -1.01 -12.99
N MET A 257 8.47 -1.84 -12.25
CA MET A 257 7.19 -2.37 -12.74
C MET A 257 6.10 -1.30 -12.82
N VAL A 258 6.06 -0.37 -11.87
CA VAL A 258 5.14 0.79 -11.90
C VAL A 258 5.41 1.63 -13.15
N ALA A 259 6.67 1.88 -13.49
CA ALA A 259 7.03 2.62 -14.69
C ALA A 259 6.53 1.90 -15.98
N PHE A 260 6.71 0.60 -16.09
CA PHE A 260 6.18 -0.17 -17.21
C PHE A 260 4.66 -0.13 -17.30
N LEU A 261 3.96 -0.32 -16.17
CA LEU A 261 2.49 -0.27 -16.12
C LEU A 261 1.96 1.10 -16.57
N LEU A 262 2.60 2.18 -16.13
CA LEU A 262 2.26 3.54 -16.54
C LEU A 262 2.38 3.72 -18.06
N ILE A 263 3.53 3.37 -18.63
CA ILE A 263 3.77 3.51 -20.07
C ILE A 263 2.71 2.75 -20.87
N ILE A 264 2.44 1.50 -20.51
CA ILE A 264 1.45 0.66 -21.19
C ILE A 264 0.05 1.26 -21.04
N ASN A 265 -0.33 1.70 -19.85
CA ASN A 265 -1.66 2.24 -19.60
C ASN A 265 -1.88 3.59 -20.29
N ILE A 266 -0.92 4.50 -20.23
CA ILE A 266 -0.99 5.80 -20.95
C ILE A 266 -1.09 5.56 -22.45
N TYR A 267 -0.27 4.66 -23.01
CA TYR A 267 -0.36 4.32 -24.43
C TYR A 267 -1.74 3.78 -24.81
N SER A 268 -2.31 2.89 -23.97
CA SER A 268 -3.64 2.34 -24.19
C SER A 268 -4.73 3.40 -24.15
N MET A 269 -4.66 4.31 -23.18
CA MET A 269 -5.61 5.43 -23.04
C MET A 269 -5.55 6.37 -24.26
N LEU A 270 -4.36 6.75 -24.69
CA LEU A 270 -4.18 7.62 -25.88
C LEU A 270 -4.70 6.98 -27.18
N LYS A 271 -4.69 5.64 -27.24
CA LYS A 271 -5.20 4.91 -28.39
C LYS A 271 -6.72 4.75 -28.37
N LEU A 272 -7.32 4.69 -27.19
CA LEU A 272 -8.77 4.56 -27.01
C LEU A 272 -9.53 5.89 -27.12
N THR A 273 -8.84 7.02 -26.92
CA THR A 273 -9.41 8.37 -27.04
C THR A 273 -9.37 8.93 -28.48
N LYS A 274 -8.77 8.20 -29.41
CA LYS A 274 -8.84 8.43 -30.87
C LYS A 274 -9.92 7.60 -31.52
#